data_1d6612efbf6be6b8fd8215e7854c77fd
#
_entry.id   1d6612efbf6be6b8fd8215e7854c77fd
#
_cell.length_a   1.000
_cell.length_b   1.000
_cell.length_c   1.000
_cell.angle_alpha   90.00
_cell.angle_beta   90.00
_cell.angle_gamma   90.00
#
_symmetry.space_group_name_H-M   'P 1'
#
loop_
_entity.id
_entity.type
_entity.pdbx_description
1 polymer ?
#
loop_
_entity_poly.entity_id
_entity_poly.type
_entity_poly.pdbx_seq_one_letter_code
_entity_poly.pdbx_strand_id
1 'polypeptide(L)'
;MWSSIGFQSSAHFPFILLSLIFTSCSEPSQTGKDQPKVPTLPPAPVTGRFAFQRMYIQARTWAPDVQPLRLSSFNLKQVASAAGKCGAWQAIFVSPQKSKARTYTFSVTESAGDVHEGVFAGREESWSGPRGQERPFFLQALKVDSDEAFAAAAQKSSDYIKKNADMAVFFLLELTPRFPNPAWRVIWGETIATSNYSVFVDASTGQYLQTLR
;
A
#
# COMPACT_ATOMS: atom_id res chain seq x y z
N MET A 1 -61.94 -42.73 2.85
CA MET A 1 -63.10 -42.57 1.96
C MET A 1 -62.70 -41.71 0.79
N TRP A 2 -62.82 -42.28 -0.41
CA TRP A 2 -62.64 -41.75 -1.76
C TRP A 2 -61.20 -41.46 -2.16
N SER A 3 -60.53 -42.22 -2.99
CA SER A 3 -60.82 -42.82 -4.33
C SER A 3 -60.22 -41.92 -5.43
N SER A 4 -59.11 -42.47 -5.96
CA SER A 4 -58.78 -42.69 -7.38
C SER A 4 -59.17 -41.65 -8.42
N ILE A 5 -58.25 -41.33 -9.33
CA ILE A 5 -58.29 -41.80 -10.74
C ILE A 5 -56.98 -41.32 -11.43
N GLY A 6 -56.34 -42.28 -12.09
CA GLY A 6 -55.17 -42.08 -12.92
C GLY A 6 -55.55 -41.62 -14.34
N PHE A 7 -54.54 -41.11 -15.01
CA PHE A 7 -54.53 -41.04 -16.48
C PHE A 7 -53.11 -41.27 -16.99
N GLN A 8 -52.92 -42.46 -17.58
CA GLN A 8 -51.76 -42.76 -18.44
C GLN A 8 -52.03 -42.17 -19.82
N SER A 9 -51.06 -41.45 -20.35
CA SER A 9 -51.01 -41.15 -21.76
C SER A 9 -49.58 -41.38 -22.27
N SER A 10 -49.41 -42.50 -22.98
CA SER A 10 -48.26 -42.83 -23.79
C SER A 10 -48.22 -41.97 -25.03
N ALA A 11 -47.16 -41.21 -25.21
CA ALA A 11 -46.84 -40.62 -26.50
C ALA A 11 -45.46 -41.09 -26.94
N HIS A 12 -45.45 -41.95 -27.93
CA HIS A 12 -44.28 -42.42 -28.66
C HIS A 12 -43.79 -41.29 -29.57
N PHE A 13 -42.58 -40.80 -29.36
CA PHE A 13 -41.88 -39.94 -30.32
C PHE A 13 -40.75 -40.73 -30.99
N PRO A 14 -40.64 -40.70 -32.32
CA PRO A 14 -39.62 -41.42 -33.05
C PRO A 14 -38.26 -40.69 -32.93
N PHE A 15 -37.23 -41.47 -32.66
CA PHE A 15 -35.84 -41.05 -32.63
C PHE A 15 -35.37 -40.72 -34.06
N ILE A 16 -35.20 -39.45 -34.38
CA ILE A 16 -34.50 -39.02 -35.60
C ILE A 16 -33.01 -38.90 -35.23
N LEU A 17 -32.24 -39.83 -35.76
CA LEU A 17 -30.77 -39.86 -35.64
C LEU A 17 -30.17 -38.81 -36.57
N LEU A 18 -29.84 -37.62 -36.03
CA LEU A 18 -29.18 -36.56 -36.79
C LEU A 18 -27.67 -36.75 -36.65
N SER A 19 -27.04 -37.29 -37.69
CA SER A 19 -25.58 -37.44 -37.79
C SER A 19 -24.92 -36.07 -37.96
N LEU A 20 -24.33 -35.52 -36.90
CA LEU A 20 -23.47 -34.33 -36.94
C LEU A 20 -22.07 -34.71 -37.46
N ILE A 21 -21.78 -34.33 -38.68
CA ILE A 21 -20.43 -34.40 -39.26
C ILE A 21 -19.64 -33.24 -38.69
N PHE A 22 -18.73 -33.54 -37.76
CA PHE A 22 -17.72 -32.57 -37.28
C PHE A 22 -16.65 -32.39 -38.35
N THR A 23 -16.75 -31.33 -39.14
CA THR A 23 -15.62 -30.85 -39.92
C THR A 23 -14.64 -30.18 -38.97
N SER A 24 -13.54 -30.87 -38.68
CA SER A 24 -12.38 -30.33 -37.98
C SER A 24 -11.70 -29.27 -38.87
N CYS A 25 -11.99 -28.00 -38.65
CA CYS A 25 -11.14 -26.94 -39.18
C CYS A 25 -9.88 -26.86 -38.33
N SER A 26 -8.77 -27.33 -38.89
CA SER A 26 -7.42 -27.03 -38.36
C SER A 26 -7.17 -25.54 -38.55
N GLU A 27 -7.22 -24.77 -37.48
CA GLU A 27 -6.72 -23.39 -37.49
C GLU A 27 -5.20 -23.40 -37.72
N PRO A 28 -4.68 -22.62 -38.69
CA PRO A 28 -3.24 -22.46 -38.82
C PRO A 28 -2.71 -21.74 -37.59
N SER A 29 -1.70 -22.33 -36.94
CA SER A 29 -0.90 -21.73 -35.87
C SER A 29 -0.49 -20.32 -36.29
N GLN A 30 -1.11 -19.29 -35.71
CA GLN A 30 -0.65 -17.92 -35.87
C GLN A 30 0.72 -17.83 -35.18
N THR A 31 1.75 -17.78 -35.99
CA THR A 31 3.09 -17.35 -35.62
C THR A 31 2.94 -16.04 -34.86
N GLY A 32 3.34 -16.04 -33.60
CA GLY A 32 3.28 -14.87 -32.73
C GLY A 32 3.96 -13.67 -33.42
N LYS A 33 3.14 -12.73 -33.86
CA LYS A 33 3.62 -11.39 -34.20
C LYS A 33 4.14 -10.82 -32.87
N ASP A 34 5.42 -10.50 -32.83
CA ASP A 34 6.02 -9.70 -31.78
C ASP A 34 5.15 -8.47 -31.58
N GLN A 35 4.34 -8.49 -30.52
CA GLN A 35 3.63 -7.28 -30.09
C GLN A 35 4.70 -6.26 -29.73
N PRO A 36 4.67 -5.05 -30.27
CA PRO A 36 5.62 -4.01 -29.91
C PRO A 36 5.61 -3.87 -28.39
N LYS A 37 6.76 -4.14 -27.76
CA LYS A 37 6.93 -3.95 -26.31
C LYS A 37 6.68 -2.47 -26.03
N VAL A 38 5.53 -2.14 -25.49
CA VAL A 38 5.21 -0.76 -25.08
C VAL A 38 6.35 -0.28 -24.18
N PRO A 39 6.99 0.86 -24.46
CA PRO A 39 8.06 1.36 -23.62
C PRO A 39 7.51 1.54 -22.20
N THR A 40 7.93 0.70 -21.29
CA THR A 40 7.61 0.84 -19.87
C THR A 40 8.42 2.03 -19.36
N LEU A 41 7.74 3.09 -18.93
CA LEU A 41 8.40 4.22 -18.28
C LEU A 41 9.18 3.72 -17.06
N PRO A 42 10.36 4.29 -16.77
CA PRO A 42 11.09 3.94 -15.56
C PRO A 42 10.22 4.13 -14.33
N PRO A 43 10.32 3.25 -13.30
CA PRO A 43 9.55 3.39 -12.10
C PRO A 43 9.85 4.72 -11.41
N ALA A 44 8.82 5.52 -11.15
CA ALA A 44 8.93 6.83 -10.52
C ALA A 44 8.53 6.75 -9.04
N PRO A 45 9.23 7.50 -8.13
CA PRO A 45 8.88 7.53 -6.72
C PRO A 45 7.51 8.18 -6.51
N VAL A 46 6.79 7.73 -5.47
CA VAL A 46 5.44 8.19 -5.11
C VAL A 46 5.39 8.77 -3.71
N THR A 47 4.35 9.56 -3.43
CA THR A 47 4.12 10.12 -2.10
C THR A 47 3.65 9.06 -1.10
N GLY A 48 3.80 9.37 0.18
CA GLY A 48 3.35 8.50 1.26
C GLY A 48 1.86 8.24 1.25
N ARG A 49 1.04 9.26 0.98
CA ARG A 49 -0.42 9.11 0.93
C ARG A 49 -0.87 8.27 -0.27
N PHE A 50 -0.23 8.40 -1.42
CA PHE A 50 -0.51 7.52 -2.57
C PHE A 50 -0.27 6.04 -2.21
N ALA A 51 0.90 5.71 -1.68
CA ALA A 51 1.24 4.34 -1.28
C ALA A 51 0.32 3.84 -0.15
N PHE A 52 0.05 4.70 0.83
CA PHE A 52 -0.83 4.39 1.96
C PHE A 52 -2.24 4.03 1.51
N GLN A 53 -2.84 4.78 0.59
CA GLN A 53 -4.18 4.49 0.08
C GLN A 53 -4.26 3.12 -0.60
N ARG A 54 -3.23 2.74 -1.37
CA ARG A 54 -3.13 1.43 -2.00
C ARG A 54 -3.08 0.30 -0.96
N MET A 55 -2.24 0.47 0.07
CA MET A 55 -2.13 -0.49 1.17
C MET A 55 -3.41 -0.53 2.02
N TYR A 56 -4.04 0.62 2.27
CA TYR A 56 -5.27 0.70 3.07
C TYR A 56 -6.45 -0.03 2.41
N ILE A 57 -6.61 0.08 1.08
CA ILE A 57 -7.63 -0.69 0.34
C ILE A 57 -7.47 -2.19 0.60
N GLN A 58 -6.25 -2.70 0.53
CA GLN A 58 -5.95 -4.10 0.82
C GLN A 58 -6.17 -4.45 2.30
N ALA A 59 -5.76 -3.57 3.21
CA ALA A 59 -5.97 -3.78 4.64
C ALA A 59 -7.47 -3.86 4.99
N ARG A 60 -8.33 -3.09 4.32
CA ARG A 60 -9.79 -3.15 4.48
C ARG A 60 -10.40 -4.50 4.06
N THR A 61 -9.81 -5.21 3.11
CA THR A 61 -10.26 -6.57 2.75
C THR A 61 -9.87 -7.60 3.82
N TRP A 62 -8.78 -7.35 4.56
CA TRP A 62 -8.34 -8.19 5.66
C TRP A 62 -9.22 -8.02 6.92
N ALA A 63 -9.55 -6.76 7.28
CA ALA A 63 -10.43 -6.47 8.41
C ALA A 63 -11.19 -5.15 8.20
N PRO A 64 -12.51 -5.10 8.47
CA PRO A 64 -13.31 -3.90 8.26
C PRO A 64 -13.02 -2.78 9.28
N ASP A 65 -12.46 -3.11 10.43
CA ASP A 65 -12.16 -2.22 11.55
C ASP A 65 -10.69 -1.75 11.59
N VAL A 66 -9.94 -1.91 10.47
CA VAL A 66 -8.52 -1.55 10.45
C VAL A 66 -8.29 -0.08 10.77
N GLN A 67 -7.28 0.14 11.59
CA GLN A 67 -6.76 1.45 11.94
C GLN A 67 -5.26 1.51 11.58
N PRO A 68 -4.79 2.60 10.98
CA PRO A 68 -3.36 2.78 10.76
C PRO A 68 -2.64 3.01 12.09
N LEU A 69 -1.48 2.38 12.23
CA LEU A 69 -0.59 2.56 13.37
C LEU A 69 0.65 3.37 12.97
N ARG A 70 1.20 3.06 11.79
CA ARG A 70 2.44 3.67 11.29
C ARG A 70 2.48 3.63 9.77
N LEU A 71 3.12 4.64 9.17
CA LEU A 71 3.57 4.62 7.78
C LEU A 71 5.03 5.08 7.76
N SER A 72 5.89 4.37 7.05
CA SER A 72 7.29 4.73 6.87
C SER A 72 7.75 4.51 5.44
N SER A 73 8.70 5.35 5.00
CA SER A 73 9.40 5.13 3.74
C SER A 73 10.63 4.24 3.93
N PHE A 74 11.07 3.63 2.84
CA PHE A 74 12.42 3.13 2.73
C PHE A 74 12.96 3.36 1.32
N ASN A 75 14.27 3.58 1.22
CA ASN A 75 14.91 3.96 -0.03
C ASN A 75 15.28 2.72 -0.83
N LEU A 76 14.94 2.72 -2.11
CA LEU A 76 15.38 1.71 -3.08
C LEU A 76 16.62 2.21 -3.81
N LYS A 77 17.59 1.33 -4.04
CA LYS A 77 18.82 1.70 -4.76
C LYS A 77 18.54 2.10 -6.21
N GLN A 78 17.54 1.48 -6.84
CA GLN A 78 17.18 1.68 -8.25
C GLN A 78 16.16 2.81 -8.49
N VAL A 79 15.59 3.38 -7.43
CA VAL A 79 14.61 4.47 -7.53
C VAL A 79 14.99 5.57 -6.57
N ALA A 80 15.51 6.67 -7.09
CA ALA A 80 15.92 7.80 -6.28
C ALA A 80 14.73 8.45 -5.58
N SER A 81 14.82 8.61 -4.26
CA SER A 81 13.85 9.38 -3.47
C SER A 81 14.09 10.87 -3.70
N ALA A 82 13.02 11.66 -3.85
CA ALA A 82 13.12 13.09 -4.05
C ALA A 82 11.88 13.83 -3.53
N ALA A 83 12.10 14.95 -2.88
CA ALA A 83 11.05 15.92 -2.49
C ALA A 83 9.82 15.27 -1.84
N GLY A 84 10.03 14.37 -0.88
CA GLY A 84 8.94 13.70 -0.17
C GLY A 84 8.35 12.49 -0.86
N LYS A 85 8.91 12.06 -2.01
CA LYS A 85 8.52 10.87 -2.74
C LYS A 85 9.57 9.79 -2.62
N CYS A 86 9.13 8.54 -2.43
CA CYS A 86 10.01 7.39 -2.27
C CYS A 86 9.57 6.23 -3.18
N GLY A 87 10.51 5.35 -3.53
CA GLY A 87 10.24 4.17 -4.35
C GLY A 87 9.46 3.10 -3.60
N ALA A 88 9.54 3.09 -2.25
CA ALA A 88 8.84 2.11 -1.44
C ALA A 88 8.39 2.67 -0.08
N TRP A 89 7.28 2.09 0.40
CA TRP A 89 6.60 2.46 1.64
C TRP A 89 6.13 1.22 2.39
N GLN A 90 6.07 1.33 3.71
CA GLN A 90 5.55 0.29 4.59
C GLN A 90 4.51 0.90 5.53
N ALA A 91 3.35 0.25 5.66
CA ALA A 91 2.32 0.63 6.62
C ALA A 91 2.01 -0.53 7.56
N ILE A 92 1.80 -0.22 8.83
CA ILE A 92 1.28 -1.16 9.81
C ILE A 92 -0.16 -0.77 10.11
N PHE A 93 -1.05 -1.75 9.94
CA PHE A 93 -2.45 -1.63 10.32
C PHE A 93 -2.77 -2.58 11.46
N VAL A 94 -3.67 -2.16 12.34
CA VAL A 94 -4.17 -2.97 13.45
C VAL A 94 -5.67 -3.19 13.30
N SER A 95 -6.15 -4.36 13.71
CA SER A 95 -7.57 -4.66 13.87
C SER A 95 -7.83 -4.98 15.35
N PRO A 96 -8.49 -4.09 16.08
CA PRO A 96 -8.88 -4.34 17.45
C PRO A 96 -9.79 -5.58 17.61
N GLN A 97 -10.75 -5.77 16.68
CA GLN A 97 -11.66 -6.91 16.71
C GLN A 97 -10.93 -8.25 16.55
N LYS A 98 -9.92 -8.30 15.68
CA LYS A 98 -9.11 -9.51 15.51
C LYS A 98 -8.00 -9.65 16.55
N SER A 99 -7.70 -8.59 17.32
CA SER A 99 -6.51 -8.51 18.18
C SER A 99 -5.22 -8.82 17.41
N LYS A 100 -5.11 -8.28 16.18
CA LYS A 100 -4.01 -8.51 15.24
C LYS A 100 -3.48 -7.22 14.64
N ALA A 101 -2.21 -7.24 14.30
CA ALA A 101 -1.55 -6.27 13.43
C ALA A 101 -1.10 -6.96 12.14
N ARG A 102 -0.99 -6.19 11.07
CA ARG A 102 -0.45 -6.66 9.80
C ARG A 102 0.33 -5.57 9.11
N THR A 103 1.52 -5.91 8.66
CA THR A 103 2.37 -5.03 7.87
C THR A 103 2.04 -5.18 6.40
N TYR A 104 1.96 -4.05 5.69
CA TYR A 104 1.82 -3.98 4.24
C TYR A 104 2.99 -3.19 3.68
N THR A 105 3.50 -3.60 2.54
CA THR A 105 4.50 -2.87 1.77
C THR A 105 3.92 -2.46 0.43
N PHE A 106 4.34 -1.31 -0.06
CA PHE A 106 4.11 -0.85 -1.42
C PHE A 106 5.44 -0.51 -2.06
N SER A 107 5.68 -0.99 -3.27
CA SER A 107 6.86 -0.63 -4.04
C SER A 107 6.48 -0.34 -5.49
N VAL A 108 7.20 0.59 -6.12
CA VAL A 108 7.03 0.93 -7.53
C VAL A 108 7.78 -0.02 -8.48
N THR A 109 8.55 -0.96 -7.93
CA THR A 109 9.33 -1.95 -8.67
C THR A 109 9.72 -3.11 -7.78
N GLU A 110 10.05 -4.25 -8.38
CA GLU A 110 10.69 -5.37 -7.69
C GLU A 110 12.08 -4.95 -7.17
N SER A 111 12.44 -5.40 -5.97
CA SER A 111 13.77 -5.18 -5.39
C SER A 111 14.23 -6.39 -4.58
N ALA A 112 15.51 -6.49 -4.33
CA ALA A 112 16.07 -7.53 -3.48
C ALA A 112 15.51 -7.44 -2.05
N GLY A 113 15.37 -8.59 -1.37
CA GLY A 113 14.95 -8.66 0.03
C GLY A 113 13.44 -8.57 0.25
N ASP A 114 12.65 -9.36 -0.49
CA ASP A 114 11.19 -9.50 -0.33
C ASP A 114 10.38 -8.20 -0.58
N VAL A 115 10.94 -7.30 -1.40
CA VAL A 115 10.24 -6.07 -1.82
C VAL A 115 9.63 -6.30 -3.20
N HIS A 116 8.32 -6.55 -3.22
CA HIS A 116 7.55 -6.83 -4.42
C HIS A 116 6.90 -5.56 -4.99
N GLU A 117 6.83 -5.46 -6.33
CA GLU A 117 6.09 -4.39 -6.99
C GLU A 117 4.61 -4.44 -6.63
N GLY A 118 4.01 -3.27 -6.43
CA GLY A 118 2.64 -3.15 -5.96
C GLY A 118 2.50 -3.30 -4.45
N VAL A 119 1.37 -3.83 -3.99
CA VAL A 119 1.09 -4.02 -2.56
C VAL A 119 1.29 -5.47 -2.16
N PHE A 120 2.12 -5.68 -1.16
CA PHE A 120 2.35 -6.97 -0.53
C PHE A 120 1.90 -6.94 0.93
N ALA A 121 1.18 -7.98 1.36
CA ALA A 121 0.71 -8.13 2.73
C ALA A 121 1.58 -9.15 3.48
N GLY A 122 2.21 -8.70 4.56
CA GLY A 122 3.00 -9.55 5.46
C GLY A 122 2.15 -10.51 6.29
N ARG A 123 2.78 -11.18 7.24
CA ARG A 123 2.11 -12.09 8.17
C ARG A 123 1.32 -11.31 9.21
N GLU A 124 0.32 -11.96 9.78
CA GLU A 124 -0.40 -11.45 10.93
C GLU A 124 0.43 -11.61 12.21
N GLU A 125 0.45 -10.58 13.02
CA GLU A 125 1.09 -10.56 14.33
C GLU A 125 0.06 -10.31 15.42
N SER A 126 0.32 -10.75 16.64
CA SER A 126 -0.57 -10.48 17.77
C SER A 126 -0.48 -9.01 18.18
N TRP A 127 -1.65 -8.40 18.39
CA TRP A 127 -1.75 -7.01 18.87
C TRP A 127 -2.74 -6.94 20.03
N SER A 128 -2.27 -6.48 21.17
CA SER A 128 -3.07 -6.40 22.41
C SER A 128 -3.33 -4.97 22.86
N GLY A 129 -3.41 -4.04 21.90
CA GLY A 129 -3.58 -2.62 22.15
C GLY A 129 -2.28 -1.82 22.01
N PRO A 130 -2.37 -0.48 22.15
CA PRO A 130 -1.20 0.40 22.04
C PRO A 130 -0.11 0.02 23.04
N ARG A 131 1.10 -0.11 22.57
CA ARG A 131 2.28 -0.37 23.38
C ARG A 131 3.31 0.73 23.14
N GLY A 132 4.02 1.11 24.20
CA GLY A 132 5.03 2.17 24.11
C GLY A 132 4.40 3.52 23.73
N GLN A 133 4.96 4.16 22.71
CA GLN A 133 4.57 5.51 22.28
C GLN A 133 3.55 5.51 21.13
N GLU A 134 3.45 4.42 20.36
CA GLU A 134 2.60 4.37 19.16
C GLU A 134 1.14 4.13 19.49
N ARG A 135 0.28 4.85 18.81
CA ARG A 135 -1.19 4.74 18.92
C ARG A 135 -1.82 4.68 17.54
N PRO A 136 -2.87 3.87 17.36
CA PRO A 136 -3.66 3.93 16.13
C PRO A 136 -4.26 5.32 15.95
N PHE A 137 -4.38 5.75 14.69
CA PHE A 137 -4.96 7.04 14.35
C PHE A 137 -6.07 6.90 13.30
N PHE A 138 -6.88 7.92 13.15
CA PHE A 138 -7.94 7.95 12.16
C PHE A 138 -7.39 8.40 10.80
N LEU A 139 -7.84 7.74 9.73
CA LEU A 139 -7.45 8.08 8.34
C LEU A 139 -7.70 9.55 8.02
N GLN A 140 -8.77 10.12 8.54
CA GLN A 140 -9.16 11.53 8.33
C GLN A 140 -8.13 12.52 8.88
N ALA A 141 -7.24 12.10 9.78
CA ALA A 141 -6.17 12.92 10.30
C ALA A 141 -4.99 13.09 9.30
N LEU A 142 -4.88 12.21 8.30
CA LEU A 142 -3.86 12.30 7.25
C LEU A 142 -4.33 13.22 6.12
N LYS A 143 -4.22 14.52 6.30
CA LYS A 143 -4.58 15.55 5.31
C LYS A 143 -3.39 16.04 4.50
N VAL A 144 -2.22 16.10 5.13
CA VAL A 144 -0.95 16.56 4.56
C VAL A 144 -0.16 15.36 4.06
N ASP A 145 0.30 15.40 2.82
CA ASP A 145 1.09 14.32 2.24
C ASP A 145 2.59 14.48 2.54
N SER A 146 3.39 13.47 2.22
CA SER A 146 4.82 13.42 2.52
C SER A 146 5.62 14.51 1.78
N ASP A 147 5.22 14.91 0.59
CA ASP A 147 5.87 15.99 -0.16
C ASP A 147 5.57 17.38 0.44
N GLU A 148 4.34 17.63 0.90
CA GLU A 148 3.98 18.83 1.64
C GLU A 148 4.71 18.90 2.99
N ALA A 149 4.80 17.76 3.70
CA ALA A 149 5.55 17.65 4.95
C ALA A 149 7.05 17.90 4.72
N PHE A 150 7.62 17.36 3.63
CA PHE A 150 8.99 17.62 3.23
C PHE A 150 9.22 19.12 2.97
N ALA A 151 8.34 19.76 2.22
CA ALA A 151 8.45 21.20 1.92
C ALA A 151 8.45 22.05 3.20
N ALA A 152 7.53 21.77 4.14
CA ALA A 152 7.47 22.46 5.42
C ALA A 152 8.74 22.22 6.28
N ALA A 153 9.23 20.97 6.32
CA ALA A 153 10.44 20.62 7.04
C ALA A 153 11.69 21.26 6.41
N ALA A 154 11.79 21.28 5.08
CA ALA A 154 12.94 21.85 4.37
C ALA A 154 13.08 23.37 4.61
N GLN A 155 11.96 24.11 4.70
CA GLN A 155 11.99 25.53 5.06
C GLN A 155 12.65 25.77 6.43
N LYS A 156 12.44 24.86 7.38
CA LYS A 156 13.02 24.95 8.74
C LYS A 156 14.45 24.39 8.83
N SER A 157 14.90 23.71 7.78
CA SER A 157 16.17 22.95 7.75
C SER A 157 17.14 23.45 6.69
N SER A 158 16.92 24.60 6.08
CA SER A 158 17.68 25.08 4.92
C SER A 158 19.20 25.03 5.12
N ASP A 159 19.69 25.48 6.27
CA ASP A 159 21.14 25.48 6.56
C ASP A 159 21.70 24.09 6.79
N TYR A 160 20.90 23.20 7.38
CA TYR A 160 21.28 21.80 7.58
C TYR A 160 21.35 21.07 6.23
N ILE A 161 20.35 21.25 5.38
CA ILE A 161 20.29 20.64 4.04
C ILE A 161 21.46 21.12 3.17
N LYS A 162 21.79 22.40 3.17
CA LYS A 162 22.95 22.92 2.42
C LYS A 162 24.27 22.27 2.81
N LYS A 163 24.45 21.94 4.11
CA LYS A 163 25.65 21.28 4.63
C LYS A 163 25.66 19.78 4.40
N ASN A 164 24.50 19.17 4.14
CA ASN A 164 24.30 17.72 4.05
C ASN A 164 23.45 17.37 2.83
N ALA A 165 23.77 17.91 1.65
CA ALA A 165 22.97 17.83 0.44
C ALA A 165 22.73 16.39 -0.06
N ASP A 166 23.68 15.50 0.16
CA ASP A 166 23.64 14.12 -0.30
C ASP A 166 23.03 13.15 0.72
N MET A 167 22.56 13.68 1.87
CA MET A 167 22.02 12.83 2.94
C MET A 167 20.65 12.28 2.54
N ALA A 168 20.47 10.98 2.76
CA ALA A 168 19.19 10.32 2.52
C ALA A 168 18.09 10.90 3.41
N VAL A 169 16.87 10.96 2.89
CA VAL A 169 15.69 11.41 3.62
C VAL A 169 14.71 10.27 3.77
N PHE A 170 14.24 10.08 5.00
CA PHE A 170 13.22 9.10 5.36
C PHE A 170 12.00 9.81 5.95
N PHE A 171 10.87 9.14 5.88
CA PHE A 171 9.59 9.62 6.38
C PHE A 171 9.00 8.60 7.34
N LEU A 172 8.52 9.10 8.46
CA LEU A 172 7.78 8.31 9.44
C LEU A 172 6.53 9.09 9.84
N LEU A 173 5.36 8.47 9.69
CA LEU A 173 4.08 9.01 10.15
C LEU A 173 3.56 8.11 11.27
N GLU A 174 3.31 8.71 12.42
CA GLU A 174 2.79 8.03 13.60
C GLU A 174 2.03 8.99 14.51
N LEU A 175 1.12 8.45 15.31
CA LEU A 175 0.51 9.15 16.43
C LEU A 175 1.20 8.73 17.73
N THR A 176 1.76 9.70 18.44
CA THR A 176 2.39 9.49 19.76
C THR A 176 1.80 10.44 20.78
N PRO A 177 1.96 10.20 22.08
CA PRO A 177 1.52 11.15 23.13
C PRO A 177 2.19 12.52 23.05
N ARG A 178 3.22 12.67 22.23
CA ARG A 178 3.98 13.92 22.08
C ARG A 178 3.17 15.03 21.43
N PHE A 179 2.27 14.64 20.48
CA PHE A 179 1.49 15.58 19.71
C PHE A 179 0.01 15.14 19.69
N PRO A 180 -0.94 16.09 19.59
CA PRO A 180 -2.37 15.77 19.60
C PRO A 180 -2.84 15.07 18.33
N ASN A 181 -2.16 15.30 17.20
CA ASN A 181 -2.44 14.72 15.90
C ASN A 181 -1.29 13.80 15.44
N PRO A 182 -1.51 12.89 14.49
CA PRO A 182 -0.40 12.22 13.83
C PRO A 182 0.59 13.21 13.26
N ALA A 183 1.87 12.91 13.35
CA ALA A 183 2.92 13.78 12.87
C ALA A 183 3.82 13.06 11.87
N TRP A 184 4.13 13.73 10.78
CA TRP A 184 5.23 13.38 9.90
C TRP A 184 6.55 13.71 10.59
N ARG A 185 7.42 12.74 10.74
CA ARG A 185 8.82 12.93 11.07
C ARG A 185 9.62 12.83 9.78
N VAL A 186 10.13 13.94 9.30
CA VAL A 186 11.06 14.02 8.15
C VAL A 186 12.47 13.90 8.71
N ILE A 187 13.21 12.90 8.28
CA ILE A 187 14.43 12.42 8.90
C ILE A 187 15.56 12.49 7.89
N TRP A 188 16.63 13.21 8.20
CA TRP A 188 17.88 13.23 7.43
C TRP A 188 18.88 12.33 8.10
N GLY A 189 19.39 11.32 7.40
CA GLY A 189 20.35 10.38 7.94
C GLY A 189 20.48 9.11 7.15
N GLU A 190 21.29 8.17 7.64
CA GLU A 190 21.49 6.87 7.01
C GLU A 190 20.29 5.93 7.21
N THR A 191 19.67 5.99 8.39
CA THR A 191 18.50 5.19 8.76
C THR A 191 17.54 5.98 9.65
N ILE A 192 16.29 5.52 9.76
CA ILE A 192 15.30 6.10 10.68
C ILE A 192 15.77 6.02 12.14
N ALA A 193 16.46 4.94 12.51
CA ALA A 193 16.87 4.66 13.89
C ALA A 193 18.11 5.46 14.33
N THR A 194 19.05 5.71 13.42
CA THR A 194 20.37 6.29 13.74
C THR A 194 20.50 7.76 13.36
N SER A 195 19.47 8.37 12.81
CA SER A 195 19.48 9.78 12.42
C SER A 195 19.51 10.70 13.64
N ASN A 196 20.40 11.69 13.58
CA ASN A 196 20.54 12.74 14.60
C ASN A 196 19.76 14.02 14.24
N TYR A 197 19.11 14.10 13.08
CA TYR A 197 18.37 15.28 12.65
C TYR A 197 17.03 14.91 12.06
N SER A 198 15.98 15.46 12.62
CA SER A 198 14.62 15.30 12.09
C SER A 198 13.71 16.47 12.44
N VAL A 199 12.69 16.69 11.59
CA VAL A 199 11.66 17.72 11.77
C VAL A 199 10.31 17.05 11.83
N PHE A 200 9.49 17.46 12.80
CA PHE A 200 8.10 17.05 12.93
C PHE A 200 7.16 18.08 12.30
N VAL A 201 6.22 17.58 11.50
CA VAL A 201 5.17 18.35 10.83
C VAL A 201 3.83 17.69 11.14
N ASP A 202 2.84 18.46 11.56
CA ASP A 202 1.50 17.97 11.85
C ASP A 202 0.84 17.44 10.55
N ALA A 203 0.42 16.18 10.56
CA ALA A 203 -0.14 15.53 9.37
C ALA A 203 -1.57 15.98 9.05
N SER A 204 -2.22 16.72 9.95
CA SER A 204 -3.56 17.26 9.74
C SER A 204 -3.56 18.71 9.27
N THR A 205 -2.52 19.49 9.64
CA THR A 205 -2.49 20.94 9.40
C THR A 205 -1.31 21.41 8.54
N GLY A 206 -0.25 20.59 8.42
CA GLY A 206 1.00 20.97 7.76
C GLY A 206 1.92 21.88 8.59
N GLN A 207 1.53 22.17 9.81
CA GLN A 207 2.32 23.04 10.68
C GLN A 207 3.59 22.38 11.16
N TYR A 208 4.68 23.15 11.18
CA TYR A 208 5.91 22.75 11.86
C TYR A 208 5.64 22.57 13.36
N LEU A 209 6.10 21.47 13.92
CA LEU A 209 5.94 21.17 15.34
C LEU A 209 7.26 21.31 16.10
N GLN A 210 8.30 20.61 15.65
CA GLN A 210 9.58 20.54 16.36
C GLN A 210 10.72 20.05 15.49
N THR A 211 11.96 20.46 15.83
CA THR A 211 13.21 19.87 15.31
C THR A 211 13.88 19.07 16.43
N LEU A 212 14.35 17.86 16.09
CA LEU A 212 15.30 17.07 16.90
C LEU A 212 16.68 17.13 16.27
N ARG A 213 17.68 17.30 17.12
CA ARG A 213 19.12 17.30 16.80
C ARG A 213 19.83 16.37 17.76
#